data_87c3ac4766e56212459c7a607172c353
#
_entry.id   87c3ac4766e56212459c7a607172c353
#
_cell.length_a   1.000
_cell.length_b   1.000
_cell.length_c   1.000
_cell.angle_alpha   90.00
_cell.angle_beta   90.00
_cell.angle_gamma   90.00
#
_symmetry.space_group_name_H-M   'P 1'
#
loop_
_entity.id
_entity.type
_entity.pdbx_description
1 polymer ?
#
loop_
_entity_poly.entity_id
_entity_poly.type
_entity_poly.pdbx_seq_one_letter_code
_entity_poly.pdbx_strand_id
1 'polypeptide(L)'
;QLGLLLEGSAVPERRRKTEDALSVAARAVFGGEPTARQVEALRVALNTPDIALIQGPPGTGKTKTIAALEARLAELSEDELAGQTLPTSYQHDAVENAASKTLVFGLPAIKVGRKRGTTDQSDGFDRWRRERADAVRADLSTLPERPVTEVLRKVRTLAAAYVASPL
;
A
#
# COMPACT_ATOMS: atom_id res chain seq x y z
N GLN A 1 -25.46 -7.65 -6.46
CA GLN A 1 -25.48 -7.23 -7.87
C GLN A 1 -24.89 -8.30 -8.80
N LEU A 2 -23.79 -8.97 -8.43
CA LEU A 2 -23.20 -10.05 -9.24
C LEU A 2 -24.19 -11.20 -9.50
N GLY A 3 -25.04 -11.55 -8.54
CA GLY A 3 -26.11 -12.55 -8.73
C GLY A 3 -27.08 -12.13 -9.82
N LEU A 4 -27.52 -10.89 -9.83
CA LEU A 4 -28.43 -10.36 -10.85
C LEU A 4 -27.83 -10.37 -12.27
N LEU A 5 -26.51 -10.06 -12.35
CA LEU A 5 -25.77 -10.14 -13.61
C LEU A 5 -25.68 -11.59 -14.13
N LEU A 6 -25.43 -12.54 -13.24
CA LEU A 6 -25.36 -13.97 -13.59
C LEU A 6 -26.73 -14.54 -14.00
N GLU A 7 -27.80 -14.00 -13.45
CA GLU A 7 -29.20 -14.36 -13.79
C GLU A 7 -29.69 -13.64 -15.04
N GLY A 8 -28.89 -12.76 -15.66
CA GLY A 8 -29.28 -11.97 -16.82
C GLY A 8 -30.32 -10.89 -16.54
N SER A 9 -30.53 -10.56 -15.27
CA SER A 9 -31.44 -9.51 -14.83
C SER A 9 -30.83 -8.11 -15.03
N ALA A 10 -31.65 -7.12 -15.39
CA ALA A 10 -31.20 -5.76 -15.48
C ALA A 10 -30.77 -5.22 -14.11
N VAL A 11 -29.53 -4.85 -13.97
CA VAL A 11 -29.01 -4.22 -12.75
C VAL A 11 -29.33 -2.73 -12.77
N PRO A 12 -29.92 -2.17 -11.69
CA PRO A 12 -30.18 -0.75 -11.62
C PRO A 12 -28.88 0.06 -11.77
N GLU A 13 -28.84 0.97 -12.70
CA GLU A 13 -27.70 1.81 -12.97
C GLU A 13 -27.45 2.75 -11.78
N ARG A 14 -26.41 2.51 -10.98
CA ARG A 14 -25.97 3.42 -9.93
C ARG A 14 -25.14 4.53 -10.57
N ARG A 15 -25.72 5.71 -10.73
CA ARG A 15 -24.96 6.90 -11.13
C ARG A 15 -24.02 7.28 -10.01
N ARG A 16 -22.70 7.12 -10.21
CA ARG A 16 -21.67 7.72 -9.37
C ARG A 16 -21.40 9.16 -9.85
N LYS A 17 -20.94 10.02 -8.94
CA LYS A 17 -20.32 11.29 -9.32
C LYS A 17 -19.12 10.96 -10.21
N THR A 18 -18.93 11.76 -11.25
CA THR A 18 -17.75 11.65 -12.11
C THR A 18 -16.53 12.04 -11.30
N GLU A 19 -15.64 11.08 -11.07
CA GLU A 19 -14.42 11.28 -10.29
C GLU A 19 -13.24 11.55 -11.22
N ASP A 20 -12.37 12.47 -10.79
CA ASP A 20 -11.10 12.69 -11.47
C ASP A 20 -10.20 11.46 -11.30
N ALA A 21 -9.69 10.97 -12.42
CA ALA A 21 -8.88 9.75 -12.46
C ALA A 21 -7.51 9.92 -11.82
N LEU A 22 -6.91 11.11 -11.88
CA LEU A 22 -5.54 11.38 -11.46
C LEU A 22 -5.49 12.37 -10.32
N SER A 23 -5.27 11.84 -9.10
CA SER A 23 -4.77 12.61 -7.97
C SER A 23 -3.23 12.66 -7.98
N VAL A 24 -2.67 13.45 -7.07
CA VAL A 24 -1.22 13.51 -6.86
C VAL A 24 -0.68 12.14 -6.42
N ALA A 25 -1.37 11.44 -5.52
CA ALA A 25 -0.96 10.12 -5.05
C ALA A 25 -1.06 9.06 -6.16
N ALA A 26 -2.16 9.03 -6.91
CA ALA A 26 -2.32 8.11 -8.04
C ALA A 26 -1.25 8.34 -9.14
N ARG A 27 -0.89 9.59 -9.40
CA ARG A 27 0.19 9.93 -10.35
C ARG A 27 1.55 9.48 -9.85
N ALA A 28 1.85 9.65 -8.56
CA ALA A 28 3.12 9.24 -7.95
C ALA A 28 3.40 7.73 -8.11
N VAL A 29 2.37 6.89 -8.10
CA VAL A 29 2.50 5.43 -8.29
C VAL A 29 3.12 5.05 -9.63
N PHE A 30 2.91 5.86 -10.67
CA PHE A 30 3.49 5.58 -12.00
C PHE A 30 5.00 5.82 -12.05
N GLY A 31 5.53 6.66 -11.15
CA GLY A 31 6.95 7.04 -11.15
C GLY A 31 7.34 7.89 -12.37
N GLY A 32 6.39 8.52 -13.01
CA GLY A 32 6.50 9.36 -14.20
C GLY A 32 5.12 9.68 -14.76
N GLU A 33 5.05 10.30 -15.93
CA GLU A 33 3.76 10.64 -16.53
C GLU A 33 3.05 9.37 -17.05
N PRO A 34 1.81 9.09 -16.61
CA PRO A 34 1.04 7.95 -17.11
C PRO A 34 0.61 8.19 -18.57
N THR A 35 0.52 7.12 -19.32
CA THR A 35 0.01 7.19 -20.70
C THR A 35 -1.49 7.52 -20.72
N ALA A 36 -1.97 8.10 -21.83
CA ALA A 36 -3.39 8.41 -22.00
C ALA A 36 -4.29 7.17 -21.81
N ARG A 37 -3.82 5.97 -22.21
CA ARG A 37 -4.55 4.71 -22.02
C ARG A 37 -4.61 4.27 -20.55
N GLN A 38 -3.56 4.52 -19.76
CA GLN A 38 -3.57 4.24 -18.31
C GLN A 38 -4.54 5.19 -17.59
N VAL A 39 -4.53 6.47 -17.94
CA VAL A 39 -5.47 7.45 -17.40
C VAL A 39 -6.91 7.08 -17.75
N GLU A 40 -7.17 6.68 -18.99
CA GLU A 40 -8.49 6.23 -19.43
C GLU A 40 -8.94 4.97 -18.67
N ALA A 41 -8.06 4.01 -18.45
CA ALA A 41 -8.36 2.81 -17.66
C ALA A 41 -8.75 3.16 -16.22
N LEU A 42 -8.05 4.09 -15.58
CA LEU A 42 -8.43 4.60 -14.25
C LEU A 42 -9.80 5.28 -14.29
N ARG A 43 -10.02 6.14 -15.26
CA ARG A 43 -11.29 6.87 -15.43
C ARG A 43 -12.46 5.90 -15.57
N VAL A 44 -12.33 4.89 -16.42
CA VAL A 44 -13.35 3.86 -16.62
C VAL A 44 -13.60 3.09 -15.34
N ALA A 45 -12.54 2.62 -14.66
CA ALA A 45 -12.68 1.83 -13.44
C ALA A 45 -13.36 2.61 -12.30
N LEU A 46 -13.00 3.88 -12.10
CA LEU A 46 -13.56 4.73 -11.05
C LEU A 46 -15.02 5.12 -11.29
N ASN A 47 -15.40 5.30 -12.56
CA ASN A 47 -16.73 5.78 -12.91
C ASN A 47 -17.69 4.67 -13.35
N THR A 48 -17.24 3.42 -13.36
CA THR A 48 -18.10 2.26 -13.63
C THR A 48 -18.70 1.76 -12.32
N PRO A 49 -20.02 1.63 -12.21
CA PRO A 49 -20.67 1.31 -10.93
C PRO A 49 -20.44 -0.14 -10.47
N ASP A 50 -20.25 -1.07 -11.39
CA ASP A 50 -20.20 -2.50 -11.06
C ASP A 50 -18.94 -3.20 -11.55
N ILE A 51 -18.77 -3.37 -12.86
CA ILE A 51 -17.66 -4.14 -13.43
C ILE A 51 -16.97 -3.31 -14.52
N ALA A 52 -15.67 -3.09 -14.36
CA ALA A 52 -14.80 -2.54 -15.37
C ALA A 52 -13.83 -3.59 -15.88
N LEU A 53 -13.72 -3.78 -17.19
CA LEU A 53 -12.77 -4.70 -17.81
C LEU A 53 -11.61 -3.91 -18.42
N ILE A 54 -10.39 -4.16 -17.91
CA ILE A 54 -9.16 -3.53 -18.39
C ILE A 54 -8.26 -4.61 -19.00
N GLN A 55 -8.10 -4.57 -20.31
CA GLN A 55 -7.25 -5.49 -21.04
C GLN A 55 -6.00 -4.78 -21.57
N GLY A 56 -4.88 -5.47 -21.59
CA GLY A 56 -3.63 -4.95 -22.16
C GLY A 56 -2.56 -6.03 -22.26
N PRO A 57 -1.66 -5.94 -23.26
CA PRO A 57 -0.52 -6.85 -23.39
C PRO A 57 0.41 -6.83 -22.18
N PRO A 58 1.32 -7.81 -22.04
CA PRO A 58 2.41 -7.74 -21.08
C PRO A 58 3.21 -6.44 -21.24
N GLY A 59 3.71 -5.88 -20.13
CA GLY A 59 4.53 -4.66 -20.13
C GLY A 59 3.78 -3.33 -20.25
N THR A 60 2.47 -3.30 -20.45
CA THR A 60 1.68 -2.05 -20.56
C THR A 60 1.44 -1.32 -19.22
N GLY A 61 1.97 -1.85 -18.12
CA GLY A 61 1.85 -1.22 -16.80
C GLY A 61 0.55 -1.50 -16.06
N LYS A 62 -0.18 -2.58 -16.39
CA LYS A 62 -1.43 -2.96 -15.71
C LYS A 62 -1.30 -2.96 -14.18
N THR A 63 -0.21 -3.52 -13.65
CA THR A 63 0.03 -3.56 -12.20
C THR A 63 0.17 -2.14 -11.60
N LYS A 64 0.82 -1.21 -12.31
CA LYS A 64 0.89 0.19 -11.89
C LYS A 64 -0.49 0.85 -11.93
N THR A 65 -1.28 0.54 -12.95
CA THR A 65 -2.66 1.05 -13.05
C THR A 65 -3.54 0.53 -11.91
N ILE A 66 -3.39 -0.74 -11.51
CA ILE A 66 -4.10 -1.31 -10.36
C ILE A 66 -3.68 -0.58 -9.08
N ALA A 67 -2.39 -0.44 -8.82
CA ALA A 67 -1.89 0.26 -7.63
C ALA A 67 -2.32 1.73 -7.58
N ALA A 68 -2.36 2.43 -8.73
CA ALA A 68 -2.87 3.79 -8.82
C ALA A 68 -4.38 3.86 -8.57
N LEU A 69 -5.14 2.86 -9.02
CA LEU A 69 -6.57 2.73 -8.75
C LEU A 69 -6.83 2.54 -7.25
N GLU A 70 -6.06 1.66 -6.60
CA GLU A 70 -6.15 1.42 -5.15
C GLU A 70 -5.84 2.68 -4.35
N ALA A 71 -4.78 3.41 -4.71
CA ALA A 71 -4.45 4.69 -4.10
C ALA A 71 -5.61 5.70 -4.25
N ARG A 72 -6.21 5.77 -5.43
CA ARG A 72 -7.32 6.68 -5.68
C ARG A 72 -8.60 6.28 -4.96
N LEU A 73 -8.92 4.99 -4.89
CA LEU A 73 -10.06 4.48 -4.12
C LEU A 73 -9.91 4.76 -2.63
N ALA A 74 -8.69 4.64 -2.10
CA ALA A 74 -8.39 4.99 -0.71
C ALA A 74 -8.63 6.48 -0.41
N GLU A 75 -8.25 7.38 -1.33
CA GLU A 75 -8.52 8.82 -1.19
C GLU A 75 -10.02 9.18 -1.25
N LEU A 76 -10.79 8.43 -2.04
CA LEU A 76 -12.22 8.65 -2.21
C LEU A 76 -13.07 8.02 -1.10
N SER A 77 -12.47 7.16 -0.30
CA SER A 77 -13.14 6.56 0.86
C SER A 77 -13.23 7.57 1.98
N GLU A 78 -14.43 7.96 2.37
CA GLU A 78 -14.70 8.87 3.50
C GLU A 78 -14.54 8.15 4.86
N ASP A 79 -14.49 6.82 4.87
CA ASP A 79 -14.33 6.01 6.06
C ASP A 79 -12.87 5.80 6.43
N GLU A 80 -12.56 5.83 7.73
CA GLU A 80 -11.23 5.51 8.29
C GLU A 80 -10.71 4.12 7.91
N LEU A 81 -11.57 3.26 7.39
CA LEU A 81 -11.28 1.93 6.83
C LEU A 81 -10.93 1.97 5.33
N ALA A 82 -10.39 3.09 4.85
CA ALA A 82 -9.84 3.18 3.51
C ALA A 82 -8.87 2.02 3.27
N GLY A 83 -9.08 1.28 2.19
CA GLY A 83 -8.22 0.13 1.86
C GLY A 83 -8.95 -1.21 1.82
N GLN A 84 -10.27 -1.23 1.74
CA GLN A 84 -11.07 -2.45 1.53
C GLN A 84 -11.02 -2.95 0.07
N THR A 85 -9.88 -2.80 -0.60
CA THR A 85 -9.66 -3.38 -1.92
C THR A 85 -9.01 -4.76 -1.77
N LEU A 86 -9.53 -5.75 -2.46
CA LEU A 86 -9.01 -7.12 -2.45
C LEU A 86 -8.49 -7.51 -3.84
N PRO A 87 -7.21 -7.31 -4.14
CA PRO A 87 -6.59 -7.85 -5.34
C PRO A 87 -6.50 -9.37 -5.27
N THR A 88 -7.00 -10.05 -6.28
CA THR A 88 -6.93 -11.51 -6.39
C THR A 88 -6.30 -11.92 -7.71
N SER A 89 -5.53 -13.00 -7.71
CA SER A 89 -4.99 -13.61 -8.92
C SER A 89 -4.81 -15.11 -8.73
N TYR A 90 -4.88 -15.85 -9.82
CA TYR A 90 -4.55 -17.26 -9.84
C TYR A 90 -3.04 -17.51 -9.59
N GLN A 91 -2.18 -16.57 -10.01
CA GLN A 91 -0.72 -16.66 -9.83
C GLN A 91 -0.29 -15.89 -8.59
N HIS A 92 0.42 -16.55 -7.68
CA HIS A 92 0.98 -15.94 -6.48
C HIS A 92 1.91 -14.76 -6.78
N ASP A 93 2.76 -14.91 -7.80
CA ASP A 93 3.72 -13.88 -8.21
C ASP A 93 3.02 -12.61 -8.72
N ALA A 94 1.86 -12.74 -9.35
CA ALA A 94 1.07 -11.60 -9.80
C ALA A 94 0.50 -10.80 -8.63
N VAL A 95 0.00 -11.48 -7.58
CA VAL A 95 -0.46 -10.85 -6.34
C VAL A 95 0.70 -10.17 -5.62
N GLU A 96 1.86 -10.84 -5.54
CA GLU A 96 3.05 -10.29 -4.89
C GLU A 96 3.58 -9.06 -5.62
N ASN A 97 3.61 -9.08 -6.94
CA ASN A 97 3.98 -7.92 -7.75
C ASN A 97 2.99 -6.75 -7.62
N ALA A 98 1.71 -7.01 -7.45
CA ALA A 98 0.72 -5.98 -7.16
C ALA A 98 0.93 -5.43 -5.75
N ALA A 99 0.94 -6.29 -4.74
CA ALA A 99 1.09 -5.91 -3.34
C ALA A 99 2.38 -5.11 -3.06
N SER A 100 3.50 -5.46 -3.71
CA SER A 100 4.76 -4.73 -3.54
C SER A 100 4.75 -3.30 -4.09
N LYS A 101 3.82 -2.98 -4.97
CA LYS A 101 3.65 -1.64 -5.58
C LYS A 101 2.51 -0.84 -4.96
N THR A 102 1.69 -1.50 -4.15
CA THR A 102 0.54 -0.87 -3.51
C THR A 102 0.96 -0.35 -2.14
N LEU A 103 1.01 0.97 -2.01
CA LEU A 103 1.16 1.66 -0.74
C LEU A 103 -0.06 2.56 -0.58
N VAL A 104 -0.93 2.21 0.36
CA VAL A 104 -2.08 3.05 0.72
C VAL A 104 -1.74 3.77 2.02
N PHE A 105 -1.71 5.09 1.99
CA PHE A 105 -1.25 5.92 3.12
C PHE A 105 0.13 5.54 3.67
N GLY A 106 1.03 5.06 2.80
CA GLY A 106 2.36 4.62 3.20
C GLY A 106 2.40 3.23 3.86
N LEU A 107 1.28 2.52 3.92
CA LEU A 107 1.18 1.16 4.44
C LEU A 107 1.20 0.15 3.30
N PRO A 108 1.92 -0.98 3.44
CA PRO A 108 1.96 -2.04 2.45
C PRO A 108 0.69 -2.88 2.49
N ALA A 109 0.36 -3.49 1.35
CA ALA A 109 -0.73 -4.46 1.27
C ALA A 109 -0.43 -5.72 2.10
N ILE A 110 -1.46 -6.25 2.77
CA ILE A 110 -1.36 -7.51 3.50
C ILE A 110 -1.68 -8.66 2.56
N LYS A 111 -0.76 -9.60 2.42
CA LYS A 111 -0.94 -10.80 1.61
C LYS A 111 -1.59 -11.91 2.43
N VAL A 112 -2.69 -12.46 1.91
CA VAL A 112 -3.36 -13.62 2.50
C VAL A 112 -3.22 -14.80 1.54
N GLY A 113 -2.74 -15.94 2.03
CA GLY A 113 -2.57 -17.16 1.25
C GLY A 113 -1.22 -17.84 1.46
N ARG A 114 -1.18 -19.16 1.22
CA ARG A 114 0.05 -19.95 1.35
C ARG A 114 0.73 -20.15 0.00
N LYS A 115 2.03 -19.86 -0.07
CA LYS A 115 2.87 -20.35 -1.17
C LYS A 115 3.15 -21.83 -0.93
N ARG A 116 2.77 -22.72 -1.87
CA ARG A 116 3.12 -24.15 -1.79
C ARG A 116 4.65 -24.29 -1.83
N GLY A 117 5.26 -24.82 -0.78
CA GLY A 117 6.65 -25.29 -0.80
C GLY A 117 7.73 -24.34 -0.31
N THR A 118 7.43 -23.19 0.28
CA THR A 118 8.46 -22.35 0.91
C THR A 118 8.13 -22.09 2.36
N THR A 119 9.10 -22.41 3.24
CA THR A 119 9.04 -22.16 4.70
C THR A 119 9.34 -20.71 5.05
N ASP A 120 9.81 -19.92 4.09
CA ASP A 120 10.23 -18.54 4.31
C ASP A 120 9.11 -17.56 3.92
N GLN A 121 8.26 -17.29 4.90
CA GLN A 121 7.25 -16.24 4.86
C GLN A 121 7.85 -14.93 5.36
N SER A 122 8.92 -14.45 4.76
CA SER A 122 9.26 -13.04 4.94
C SER A 122 8.24 -12.23 4.15
N ASP A 123 7.13 -11.96 4.81
CA ASP A 123 6.01 -11.19 4.29
C ASP A 123 6.52 -9.82 3.84
N GLY A 124 6.02 -9.29 2.74
CA GLY A 124 6.34 -7.94 2.27
C GLY A 124 6.15 -6.89 3.39
N PHE A 125 5.23 -7.16 4.32
CA PHE A 125 5.02 -6.39 5.52
C PHE A 125 6.23 -6.41 6.47
N ASP A 126 6.85 -7.57 6.73
CA ASP A 126 8.04 -7.66 7.58
C ASP A 126 9.26 -6.99 6.98
N ARG A 127 9.38 -7.00 5.65
CA ARG A 127 10.42 -6.26 4.93
C ARG A 127 10.19 -4.76 5.08
N TRP A 128 9.01 -4.27 4.80
CA TRP A 128 8.62 -2.88 4.95
C TRP A 128 8.84 -2.38 6.38
N ARG A 129 8.44 -3.17 7.39
CA ARG A 129 8.64 -2.84 8.80
C ARG A 129 10.11 -2.68 9.16
N ARG A 130 10.98 -3.57 8.64
CA ARG A 130 12.44 -3.48 8.83
C ARG A 130 13.01 -2.24 8.15
N GLU A 131 12.69 -2.01 6.90
CA GLU A 131 13.14 -0.85 6.14
C GLU A 131 12.71 0.47 6.81
N ARG A 132 11.48 0.54 7.32
CA ARG A 132 10.99 1.70 8.06
C ARG A 132 11.68 1.88 9.40
N ALA A 133 11.89 0.81 10.14
CA ALA A 133 12.63 0.87 11.40
C ALA A 133 14.08 1.33 11.20
N ASP A 134 14.73 0.87 10.13
CA ASP A 134 16.10 1.26 9.81
C ASP A 134 16.17 2.73 9.34
N ALA A 135 15.21 3.19 8.54
CA ALA A 135 15.10 4.60 8.17
C ALA A 135 14.93 5.51 9.40
N VAL A 136 14.01 5.16 10.30
CA VAL A 136 13.80 5.92 11.54
C VAL A 136 15.05 5.90 12.44
N ARG A 137 15.76 4.78 12.53
CA ARG A 137 17.03 4.72 13.28
C ARG A 137 18.10 5.62 12.66
N ALA A 138 18.21 5.62 11.33
CA ALA A 138 19.12 6.50 10.62
C ALA A 138 18.79 7.97 10.89
N ASP A 139 17.51 8.36 10.76
CA ASP A 139 17.07 9.73 11.05
C ASP A 139 17.35 10.12 12.51
N LEU A 140 17.08 9.23 13.46
CA LEU A 140 17.38 9.46 14.88
C LEU A 140 18.88 9.65 15.13
N SER A 141 19.75 8.94 14.41
CA SER A 141 21.20 9.06 14.55
C SER A 141 21.75 10.41 14.06
N THR A 142 21.01 11.09 13.16
CA THR A 142 21.39 12.41 12.64
C THR A 142 20.89 13.56 13.51
N LEU A 143 19.96 13.30 14.43
CA LEU A 143 19.44 14.32 15.32
C LEU A 143 20.48 14.71 16.39
N PRO A 144 20.66 16.03 16.67
CA PRO A 144 21.51 16.45 17.75
C PRO A 144 21.01 15.89 19.08
N GLU A 145 21.94 15.36 19.90
CA GLU A 145 21.59 14.87 21.24
C GLU A 145 20.91 15.97 22.05
N ARG A 146 19.67 15.70 22.47
CA ARG A 146 18.99 16.66 23.36
C ARG A 146 19.70 16.67 24.71
N PRO A 147 19.81 17.81 25.40
CA PRO A 147 20.43 17.90 26.73
C PRO A 147 19.86 16.87 27.72
N VAL A 148 18.56 16.59 27.63
CA VAL A 148 17.88 15.58 28.45
C VAL A 148 18.42 14.17 28.17
N THR A 149 18.70 13.82 26.91
CA THR A 149 19.24 12.51 26.54
C THR A 149 20.65 12.32 27.07
N GLU A 150 21.47 13.36 27.06
CA GLU A 150 22.82 13.34 27.64
C GLU A 150 22.78 13.15 29.16
N VAL A 151 21.89 13.86 29.86
CA VAL A 151 21.71 13.69 31.32
C VAL A 151 21.23 12.27 31.63
N LEU A 152 20.27 11.72 30.91
CA LEU A 152 19.78 10.35 31.12
C LEU A 152 20.89 9.32 30.86
N ARG A 153 21.74 9.53 29.86
CA ARG A 153 22.90 8.66 29.62
C ARG A 153 23.86 8.68 30.79
N LYS A 154 24.19 9.88 31.29
CA LYS A 154 25.06 10.02 32.49
C LYS A 154 24.45 9.34 33.69
N VAL A 155 23.16 9.51 33.96
CA VAL A 155 22.47 8.85 35.08
C VAL A 155 22.53 7.32 34.95
N ARG A 156 22.26 6.79 33.76
CA ARG A 156 22.35 5.33 33.50
C ARG A 156 23.76 4.79 33.71
N THR A 157 24.77 5.51 33.25
CA THR A 157 26.19 5.10 33.46
C THR A 157 26.55 5.10 34.94
N LEU A 158 26.18 6.13 35.69
CA LEU A 158 26.42 6.21 37.13
C LEU A 158 25.66 5.14 37.91
N ALA A 159 24.40 4.87 37.54
CA ALA A 159 23.62 3.82 38.17
C ALA A 159 24.24 2.43 37.91
N ALA A 160 24.70 2.16 36.69
CA ALA A 160 25.37 0.91 36.34
C ALA A 160 26.69 0.75 37.12
N ALA A 161 27.49 1.81 37.26
CA ALA A 161 28.70 1.80 38.05
C ALA A 161 28.43 1.54 39.53
N TYR A 162 27.38 2.16 40.09
CA TYR A 162 26.98 1.91 41.48
C TYR A 162 26.52 0.47 41.72
N VAL A 163 25.75 -0.10 40.81
CA VAL A 163 25.31 -1.51 40.89
C VAL A 163 26.47 -2.48 40.79
N ALA A 164 27.50 -2.15 39.99
CA ALA A 164 28.68 -2.98 39.81
C ALA A 164 29.64 -2.92 41.03
N SER A 165 29.66 -1.82 41.76
CA SER A 165 30.51 -1.62 42.95
C SER A 165 29.79 -0.69 43.94
N PRO A 166 28.80 -1.22 44.70
CA PRO A 166 28.13 -0.44 45.73
C PRO A 166 29.13 -0.12 46.88
N LEU A 167 29.08 1.12 47.37
CA LEU A 167 29.87 1.60 48.49
C LEU A 167 29.51 0.84 49.77
#